data_814bf739b7c906c9e5cbf18f813d9fd4
#
_entry.id   814bf739b7c906c9e5cbf18f813d9fd4
#
_cell.length_a   1.000
_cell.length_b   1.000
_cell.length_c   1.000
_cell.angle_alpha   90.00
_cell.angle_beta   90.00
_cell.angle_gamma   90.00
#
_symmetry.space_group_name_H-M   'P 1'
#
loop_
_entity.id
_entity.type
_entity.pdbx_description
1 polymer ?
#
loop_
_entity_poly.entity_id
_entity_poly.type
_entity_poly.pdbx_seq_one_letter_code
_entity_poly.pdbx_strand_id
1 'polypeptide(L)'
;MLGLAGYTATAQNPATNKSAVTQANAAPLPGMPPVLDPNDIYAADHANMLADSVKNFPALVYVPNSKSDTVDVIDQKTFKIVGHFSSGGKEPQHVVPSWDMKKLWVINDLGDTATDIDPATGKRGTTIPVKDPYNMYYTPDGKFAIVVEEREKKLGFLDPKTMKVIDTLNVDCPGIDHMDFTSNGRYLIASCEFSAQVIKIDVAERKILGYLKFQKGGMPQDVKTSPDGKVFYVADMMANGIHLVEPNRFTKIGFIATGKGAHGLYVSRDSKVLYISNRGEGSVTILDLATRKIVDKWKIPGGGSPDMGGVSADGKQLWLAGRYDSEIYVFDTTNGKLLKKIAVGKGPHGLCVYPQPGRYSLGHTGVFR
;
A
#
# COMPACT_ATOMS: atom_id res chain seq x y z
N MET A 1 -25.14 -37.20 -57.11
CA MET A 1 -25.97 -36.85 -55.93
C MET A 1 -25.03 -36.73 -54.75
N LEU A 2 -24.63 -35.48 -54.38
CA LEU A 2 -23.79 -35.19 -53.25
C LEU A 2 -24.70 -34.60 -52.17
N GLY A 3 -24.74 -35.28 -51.01
CA GLY A 3 -25.53 -34.84 -49.87
C GLY A 3 -24.79 -33.77 -49.06
N LEU A 4 -25.42 -32.60 -48.84
CA LEU A 4 -25.02 -31.55 -47.97
C LEU A 4 -25.41 -31.91 -46.52
N ALA A 5 -24.43 -32.12 -45.63
CA ALA A 5 -24.66 -32.23 -44.20
C ALA A 5 -24.68 -30.84 -43.61
N GLY A 6 -25.83 -30.40 -43.08
CA GLY A 6 -25.98 -29.14 -42.36
C GLY A 6 -25.41 -29.25 -40.95
N TYR A 7 -24.45 -28.38 -40.61
CA TYR A 7 -23.99 -28.14 -39.24
C TYR A 7 -24.94 -27.14 -38.58
N THR A 8 -25.70 -27.58 -37.60
CA THR A 8 -26.43 -26.70 -36.68
C THR A 8 -25.48 -26.27 -35.58
N ALA A 9 -25.08 -24.99 -35.57
CA ALA A 9 -24.38 -24.39 -34.48
C ALA A 9 -25.35 -24.13 -33.31
N THR A 10 -25.22 -24.85 -32.23
CA THR A 10 -25.89 -24.54 -30.96
C THR A 10 -25.22 -23.32 -30.33
N ALA A 11 -25.93 -22.20 -30.28
CA ALA A 11 -25.54 -21.04 -29.56
C ALA A 11 -25.49 -21.38 -28.03
N GLN A 12 -24.30 -21.39 -27.45
CA GLN A 12 -24.15 -21.45 -26.02
C GLN A 12 -24.59 -20.08 -25.42
N ASN A 13 -25.66 -20.12 -24.64
CA ASN A 13 -26.08 -18.98 -23.81
C ASN A 13 -24.91 -18.55 -22.88
N PRO A 14 -24.54 -17.24 -22.82
CA PRO A 14 -23.59 -16.79 -21.84
C PRO A 14 -24.22 -17.00 -20.46
N ALA A 15 -23.57 -17.80 -19.63
CA ALA A 15 -23.91 -17.94 -18.22
C ALA A 15 -23.91 -16.55 -17.57
N THR A 16 -25.09 -16.02 -17.28
CA THR A 16 -25.28 -14.78 -16.56
C THR A 16 -24.62 -14.90 -15.20
N ASN A 17 -23.63 -14.06 -14.97
CA ASN A 17 -22.76 -14.04 -13.80
C ASN A 17 -23.58 -13.63 -12.55
N LYS A 18 -24.37 -14.54 -11.99
CA LYS A 18 -25.15 -14.32 -10.76
C LYS A 18 -24.28 -14.04 -9.52
N SER A 19 -22.96 -14.35 -9.58
CA SER A 19 -22.03 -14.10 -8.48
C SER A 19 -21.60 -12.64 -8.34
N ALA A 20 -21.66 -11.83 -9.41
CA ALA A 20 -21.23 -10.43 -9.38
C ALA A 20 -22.21 -9.51 -8.62
N VAL A 21 -23.52 -9.80 -8.67
CA VAL A 21 -24.55 -8.99 -8.00
C VAL A 21 -24.57 -9.20 -6.48
N THR A 22 -24.13 -10.37 -6.01
CA THR A 22 -24.07 -10.69 -4.59
C THR A 22 -22.91 -10.04 -3.85
N GLN A 23 -21.85 -9.60 -4.54
CA GLN A 23 -20.66 -8.99 -3.91
C GLN A 23 -20.85 -7.51 -3.57
N ALA A 24 -21.66 -6.78 -4.33
CA ALA A 24 -21.94 -5.35 -4.10
C ALA A 24 -22.62 -5.06 -2.74
N ASN A 25 -23.37 -6.05 -2.20
CA ASN A 25 -24.13 -5.94 -0.95
C ASN A 25 -23.57 -6.88 0.15
N ALA A 26 -22.32 -7.31 0.05
CA ALA A 26 -21.72 -8.13 1.09
C ALA A 26 -21.68 -7.37 2.42
N ALA A 27 -22.10 -8.02 3.48
CA ALA A 27 -22.02 -7.46 4.84
C ALA A 27 -20.57 -7.07 5.17
N PRO A 28 -20.35 -6.02 5.96
CA PRO A 28 -19.02 -5.67 6.45
C PRO A 28 -18.33 -6.85 7.13
N LEU A 29 -17.00 -6.85 7.10
CA LEU A 29 -16.19 -7.85 7.81
C LEU A 29 -16.56 -7.82 9.30
N PRO A 30 -16.99 -8.96 9.89
CA PRO A 30 -17.40 -9.00 11.28
C PRO A 30 -16.28 -8.61 12.25
N GLY A 31 -16.53 -7.60 13.08
CA GLY A 31 -15.55 -7.05 14.03
C GLY A 31 -14.74 -5.86 13.51
N MET A 32 -14.86 -5.52 12.24
CA MET A 32 -14.28 -4.30 11.71
C MET A 32 -14.94 -3.07 12.36
N PRO A 33 -14.19 -2.05 12.81
CA PRO A 33 -14.77 -0.78 13.25
C PRO A 33 -15.60 -0.15 12.12
N PRO A 34 -16.80 0.38 12.42
CA PRO A 34 -17.67 0.97 11.39
C PRO A 34 -16.99 2.14 10.71
N VAL A 35 -17.17 2.29 9.39
CA VAL A 35 -16.73 3.45 8.62
C VAL A 35 -17.43 4.71 9.16
N LEU A 36 -16.69 5.80 9.35
CA LEU A 36 -17.25 7.06 9.89
C LEU A 36 -18.13 7.77 8.86
N ASP A 37 -17.72 7.78 7.60
CA ASP A 37 -18.47 8.33 6.47
C ASP A 37 -18.45 7.31 5.32
N PRO A 38 -19.61 6.83 4.85
CA PRO A 38 -19.67 5.89 3.72
C PRO A 38 -19.17 6.48 2.39
N ASN A 39 -19.06 7.81 2.29
CA ASN A 39 -18.55 8.52 1.12
C ASN A 39 -17.06 8.87 1.24
N ASP A 40 -16.48 8.70 2.44
CA ASP A 40 -15.05 8.94 2.67
C ASP A 40 -14.50 7.92 3.69
N ILE A 41 -13.94 6.84 3.18
CA ILE A 41 -13.31 5.80 4.01
C ILE A 41 -12.11 6.31 4.80
N TYR A 42 -11.56 7.46 4.42
CA TYR A 42 -10.44 8.16 5.09
C TYR A 42 -10.90 9.24 6.06
N ALA A 43 -12.21 9.33 6.37
CA ALA A 43 -12.73 10.37 7.25
C ALA A 43 -12.05 10.44 8.63
N ALA A 44 -11.53 9.30 9.12
CA ALA A 44 -10.72 9.26 10.35
C ALA A 44 -9.26 9.71 10.15
N ASP A 45 -8.79 9.76 8.90
CA ASP A 45 -7.40 10.08 8.54
C ASP A 45 -7.19 11.57 8.23
N HIS A 46 -8.21 12.41 8.41
CA HIS A 46 -8.10 13.84 8.16
C HIS A 46 -7.03 14.49 9.04
N ALA A 47 -6.56 15.65 8.61
CA ALA A 47 -5.43 16.33 9.21
C ALA A 47 -5.56 16.45 10.74
N ASN A 48 -4.54 15.99 11.46
CA ASN A 48 -4.41 16.02 12.92
C ASN A 48 -5.44 15.17 13.70
N MET A 49 -6.21 14.30 13.05
CA MET A 49 -7.13 13.37 13.72
C MET A 49 -6.37 12.19 14.35
N LEU A 50 -5.39 12.49 15.19
CA LEU A 50 -4.59 11.48 15.87
C LEU A 50 -5.42 10.80 16.99
N ALA A 51 -5.36 9.47 17.05
CA ALA A 51 -5.93 8.72 18.16
C ALA A 51 -5.24 9.09 19.48
N ASP A 52 -5.99 9.08 20.59
CA ASP A 52 -5.45 9.40 21.93
C ASP A 52 -4.23 8.55 22.31
N SER A 53 -4.16 7.33 21.83
CA SER A 53 -3.07 6.40 22.10
C SER A 53 -1.74 6.80 21.46
N VAL A 54 -1.73 7.68 20.45
CA VAL A 54 -0.53 8.03 19.68
C VAL A 54 -0.28 9.54 19.56
N LYS A 55 -1.22 10.38 19.97
CA LYS A 55 -1.14 11.85 19.79
C LYS A 55 0.08 12.51 20.45
N ASN A 56 0.65 11.87 21.45
CA ASN A 56 1.82 12.38 22.18
C ASN A 56 3.15 11.74 21.72
N PHE A 57 3.13 10.88 20.69
CA PHE A 57 4.34 10.30 20.15
C PHE A 57 5.14 11.36 19.39
N PRO A 58 6.48 11.26 19.39
CA PRO A 58 7.31 12.18 18.61
C PRO A 58 7.04 12.04 17.12
N ALA A 59 6.98 13.17 16.41
CA ALA A 59 6.78 13.20 14.96
C ALA A 59 8.09 12.82 14.24
N LEU A 60 8.23 11.55 13.88
CA LEU A 60 9.42 10.95 13.29
C LEU A 60 9.11 10.28 11.94
N VAL A 61 10.13 10.08 11.13
CA VAL A 61 10.09 9.26 9.92
C VAL A 61 11.10 8.14 10.06
N TYR A 62 10.64 6.91 9.91
CA TYR A 62 11.47 5.71 9.98
C TYR A 62 11.77 5.22 8.58
N VAL A 63 13.04 5.17 8.22
CA VAL A 63 13.50 4.87 6.86
C VAL A 63 14.25 3.55 6.84
N PRO A 64 13.64 2.47 6.32
CA PRO A 64 14.36 1.21 6.12
C PRO A 64 15.27 1.33 4.90
N ASN A 65 16.55 1.01 5.07
CA ASN A 65 17.58 1.08 4.04
C ASN A 65 17.95 -0.34 3.58
N SER A 66 17.31 -0.84 2.53
CA SER A 66 17.34 -2.25 2.15
C SER A 66 18.73 -2.77 1.77
N LYS A 67 19.62 -1.90 1.27
CA LYS A 67 20.97 -2.29 0.85
C LYS A 67 22.05 -2.06 1.90
N SER A 68 21.70 -1.48 3.05
CA SER A 68 22.64 -1.29 4.18
C SER A 68 22.16 -1.94 5.47
N ASP A 69 21.01 -2.63 5.46
CA ASP A 69 20.45 -3.35 6.60
C ASP A 69 20.24 -2.46 7.84
N THR A 70 19.89 -1.19 7.64
CA THR A 70 19.74 -0.19 8.68
C THR A 70 18.39 0.51 8.62
N VAL A 71 18.06 1.21 9.72
CA VAL A 71 16.94 2.16 9.78
C VAL A 71 17.49 3.50 10.21
N ASP A 72 17.20 4.54 9.45
CA ASP A 72 17.39 5.93 9.86
C ASP A 72 16.09 6.49 10.46
N VAL A 73 16.20 7.30 11.49
CA VAL A 73 15.07 7.99 12.12
C VAL A 73 15.26 9.48 11.94
N ILE A 74 14.27 10.13 11.30
CA ILE A 74 14.35 11.54 10.94
C ILE A 74 13.27 12.32 11.71
N ASP A 75 13.64 13.43 12.33
CA ASP A 75 12.69 14.37 12.94
C ASP A 75 11.98 15.19 11.86
N GLN A 76 10.63 15.14 11.86
CA GLN A 76 9.81 15.78 10.81
C GLN A 76 9.91 17.30 10.80
N LYS A 77 10.21 17.93 11.91
CA LYS A 77 10.27 19.38 12.05
C LYS A 77 11.62 19.95 11.61
N THR A 78 12.71 19.26 11.98
CA THR A 78 14.08 19.74 11.75
C THR A 78 14.73 19.14 10.51
N PHE A 79 14.16 18.07 9.95
CA PHE A 79 14.69 17.29 8.84
C PHE A 79 16.07 16.68 9.14
N LYS A 80 16.38 16.46 10.40
CA LYS A 80 17.65 15.89 10.85
C LYS A 80 17.48 14.41 11.21
N ILE A 81 18.47 13.61 10.90
CA ILE A 81 18.58 12.25 11.42
C ILE A 81 18.85 12.36 12.93
N VAL A 82 17.95 11.77 13.72
CA VAL A 82 18.01 11.77 15.19
C VAL A 82 18.26 10.36 15.75
N GLY A 83 18.23 9.34 14.88
CA GLY A 83 18.52 7.95 15.24
C GLY A 83 19.00 7.15 14.02
N HIS A 84 19.84 6.16 14.29
CA HIS A 84 20.34 5.21 13.29
C HIS A 84 20.63 3.88 13.99
N PHE A 85 20.12 2.78 13.45
CA PHE A 85 20.33 1.45 14.03
C PHE A 85 20.25 0.34 12.98
N SER A 86 20.81 -0.82 13.30
CA SER A 86 20.65 -2.02 12.48
C SER A 86 19.18 -2.45 12.45
N SER A 87 18.64 -2.79 11.28
CA SER A 87 17.27 -3.30 11.12
C SER A 87 17.00 -4.59 11.89
N GLY A 88 18.07 -5.34 12.26
CA GLY A 88 17.96 -6.63 12.94
C GLY A 88 17.86 -7.81 12.00
N GLY A 89 17.88 -7.59 10.69
CA GLY A 89 17.85 -8.61 9.66
C GLY A 89 18.48 -8.11 8.37
N LYS A 90 18.20 -8.82 7.29
CA LYS A 90 18.69 -8.52 5.95
C LYS A 90 17.57 -7.93 5.10
N GLU A 91 17.92 -6.90 4.33
CA GLU A 91 17.04 -6.25 3.37
C GLU A 91 15.72 -5.75 3.99
N PRO A 92 15.77 -4.76 4.90
CA PRO A 92 14.58 -4.13 5.43
C PRO A 92 13.83 -3.42 4.29
N GLN A 93 12.61 -3.86 3.99
CA GLN A 93 11.80 -3.30 2.90
C GLN A 93 10.83 -2.24 3.41
N HIS A 94 10.12 -2.49 4.49
CA HIS A 94 9.08 -1.61 5.01
C HIS A 94 9.17 -1.40 6.51
N VAL A 95 8.69 -0.23 6.99
CA VAL A 95 8.35 -0.01 8.39
C VAL A 95 6.84 0.13 8.49
N VAL A 96 6.21 -0.79 9.22
CA VAL A 96 4.77 -1.01 9.22
C VAL A 96 4.17 -0.77 10.61
N PRO A 97 3.18 0.14 10.77
CA PRO A 97 2.48 0.29 12.03
C PRO A 97 1.61 -0.94 12.35
N SER A 98 1.58 -1.35 13.63
CA SER A 98 0.62 -2.35 14.12
C SER A 98 -0.83 -1.84 14.00
N TRP A 99 -1.80 -2.76 14.01
CA TRP A 99 -3.22 -2.41 13.88
C TRP A 99 -3.68 -1.37 14.91
N ASP A 100 -3.24 -1.52 16.16
CA ASP A 100 -3.54 -0.59 17.27
C ASP A 100 -2.64 0.65 17.29
N MET A 101 -1.76 0.78 16.30
CA MET A 101 -0.82 1.90 16.11
C MET A 101 0.18 2.11 17.27
N LYS A 102 0.33 1.16 18.19
CA LYS A 102 1.22 1.30 19.35
C LYS A 102 2.62 0.76 19.15
N LYS A 103 2.87 0.09 18.03
CA LYS A 103 4.14 -0.51 17.65
C LYS A 103 4.42 -0.30 16.17
N LEU A 104 5.68 -0.21 15.80
CA LEU A 104 6.10 -0.29 14.41
C LEU A 104 6.92 -1.58 14.22
N TRP A 105 6.86 -2.13 13.02
CA TRP A 105 7.63 -3.31 12.62
C TRP A 105 8.53 -2.97 11.45
N VAL A 106 9.83 -3.19 11.58
CA VAL A 106 10.77 -3.23 10.46
C VAL A 106 10.70 -4.63 9.85
N ILE A 107 10.32 -4.74 8.61
CA ILE A 107 10.15 -6.00 7.89
C ILE A 107 11.41 -6.29 7.10
N ASN A 108 12.16 -7.34 7.49
CA ASN A 108 13.46 -7.72 6.92
C ASN A 108 13.29 -8.92 5.98
N ASP A 109 13.08 -8.65 4.70
CA ASP A 109 12.68 -9.63 3.69
C ASP A 109 13.65 -10.82 3.58
N LEU A 110 14.89 -10.59 3.18
CA LEU A 110 15.89 -11.67 3.07
C LEU A 110 16.43 -12.14 4.42
N GLY A 111 16.10 -11.43 5.49
CA GLY A 111 16.47 -11.80 6.85
C GLY A 111 15.51 -12.77 7.52
N ASP A 112 14.34 -13.04 6.91
CA ASP A 112 13.25 -13.82 7.51
C ASP A 112 12.94 -13.39 8.95
N THR A 113 12.89 -12.05 9.19
CA THR A 113 12.67 -11.49 10.51
C THR A 113 11.81 -10.22 10.46
N ALA A 114 11.18 -9.89 11.59
CA ALA A 114 10.60 -8.60 11.86
C ALA A 114 11.18 -8.03 13.16
N THR A 115 11.48 -6.72 13.16
CA THR A 115 12.05 -6.04 14.33
C THR A 115 11.08 -4.97 14.79
N ASP A 116 10.71 -4.98 16.07
CA ASP A 116 9.82 -3.97 16.59
C ASP A 116 10.55 -2.65 16.91
N ILE A 117 9.79 -1.56 16.81
CA ILE A 117 10.18 -0.23 17.26
C ILE A 117 9.09 0.27 18.20
N ASP A 118 9.49 0.82 19.32
CA ASP A 118 8.61 1.60 20.20
C ASP A 118 8.47 3.02 19.64
N PRO A 119 7.33 3.42 19.06
CA PRO A 119 7.17 4.73 18.46
C PRO A 119 7.10 5.87 19.48
N ALA A 120 6.85 5.58 20.78
CA ALA A 120 6.87 6.58 21.85
C ALA A 120 8.30 7.09 22.12
N THR A 121 9.29 6.25 21.87
CA THR A 121 10.70 6.58 22.11
C THR A 121 11.57 6.63 20.86
N GLY A 122 11.06 6.11 19.74
CA GLY A 122 11.81 5.95 18.49
C GLY A 122 12.88 4.85 18.54
N LYS A 123 12.88 4.01 19.58
CA LYS A 123 13.94 3.02 19.81
C LYS A 123 13.57 1.66 19.25
N ARG A 124 14.58 1.01 18.69
CA ARG A 124 14.52 -0.40 18.28
C ARG A 124 14.30 -1.32 19.48
N GLY A 125 13.41 -2.28 19.33
CA GLY A 125 13.15 -3.35 20.31
C GLY A 125 13.72 -4.70 19.84
N THR A 126 12.90 -5.74 19.95
CA THR A 126 13.28 -7.15 19.72
C THR A 126 13.11 -7.53 18.26
N THR A 127 14.01 -8.38 17.76
CA THR A 127 13.89 -9.04 16.47
C THR A 127 13.32 -10.45 16.68
N ILE A 128 12.31 -10.80 15.89
CA ILE A 128 11.65 -12.11 15.92
C ILE A 128 11.66 -12.76 14.52
N PRO A 129 11.63 -14.10 14.42
CA PRO A 129 11.53 -14.77 13.14
C PRO A 129 10.13 -14.55 12.53
N VAL A 130 10.11 -14.13 11.27
CA VAL A 130 8.91 -14.04 10.42
C VAL A 130 9.36 -14.47 9.03
N LYS A 131 8.72 -15.47 8.46
CA LYS A 131 9.16 -16.07 7.20
C LYS A 131 8.82 -15.18 6.01
N ASP A 132 9.78 -14.96 5.12
CA ASP A 132 9.65 -14.28 3.81
C ASP A 132 8.85 -12.97 3.88
N PRO A 133 9.15 -12.04 4.80
CA PRO A 133 8.30 -10.90 5.04
C PRO A 133 8.67 -9.74 4.11
N TYR A 134 8.17 -9.73 2.88
CA TYR A 134 8.35 -8.59 1.99
C TYR A 134 7.61 -7.35 2.50
N ASN A 135 6.33 -7.53 2.89
CA ASN A 135 5.49 -6.47 3.45
C ASN A 135 4.51 -7.06 4.47
N MET A 136 3.83 -6.21 5.23
CA MET A 136 2.84 -6.64 6.21
C MET A 136 1.63 -5.72 6.26
N TYR A 137 0.45 -6.33 6.36
CA TYR A 137 -0.84 -5.67 6.49
C TYR A 137 -1.59 -6.23 7.70
N TYR A 138 -2.75 -5.64 8.00
CA TYR A 138 -3.66 -6.17 9.02
C TYR A 138 -5.07 -6.26 8.45
N THR A 139 -5.80 -7.32 8.83
CA THR A 139 -7.23 -7.38 8.52
C THR A 139 -7.96 -6.23 9.19
N PRO A 140 -9.00 -5.63 8.55
CA PRO A 140 -9.70 -4.47 9.11
C PRO A 140 -10.32 -4.69 10.50
N ASP A 141 -10.58 -5.95 10.89
CA ASP A 141 -11.05 -6.33 12.23
C ASP A 141 -9.91 -6.55 13.25
N GLY A 142 -8.65 -6.39 12.81
CA GLY A 142 -7.46 -6.55 13.65
C GLY A 142 -7.17 -7.98 14.11
N LYS A 143 -7.86 -8.99 13.55
CA LYS A 143 -7.66 -10.38 13.98
C LYS A 143 -6.40 -11.03 13.45
N PHE A 144 -5.93 -10.59 12.28
CA PHE A 144 -4.73 -11.14 11.67
C PHE A 144 -3.77 -10.05 11.20
N ALA A 145 -2.48 -10.29 11.38
CA ALA A 145 -1.44 -9.70 10.55
C ALA A 145 -1.35 -10.54 9.27
N ILE A 146 -1.28 -9.87 8.11
CA ILE A 146 -1.11 -10.51 6.80
C ILE A 146 0.31 -10.22 6.34
N VAL A 147 1.16 -11.23 6.37
CA VAL A 147 2.53 -11.14 5.84
C VAL A 147 2.51 -11.50 4.37
N VAL A 148 3.11 -10.65 3.56
CA VAL A 148 3.32 -10.89 2.12
C VAL A 148 4.60 -11.72 1.98
N GLU A 149 4.44 -13.02 1.75
CA GLU A 149 5.53 -13.97 1.51
C GLU A 149 5.78 -14.04 0.00
N GLU A 150 6.50 -13.03 -0.55
CA GLU A 150 6.61 -12.81 -1.99
C GLU A 150 7.32 -13.94 -2.72
N ARG A 151 8.47 -14.38 -2.20
CA ARG A 151 9.30 -15.46 -2.77
C ARG A 151 8.55 -16.80 -2.75
N GLU A 152 7.78 -17.03 -1.68
CA GLU A 152 6.97 -18.24 -1.48
C GLU A 152 5.63 -18.19 -2.23
N LYS A 153 5.24 -17.04 -2.77
CA LYS A 153 3.92 -16.80 -3.41
C LYS A 153 2.77 -17.16 -2.47
N LYS A 154 2.81 -16.59 -1.28
CA LYS A 154 1.84 -16.84 -0.22
C LYS A 154 1.45 -15.57 0.51
N LEU A 155 0.32 -15.64 1.20
CA LEU A 155 -0.03 -14.72 2.27
C LEU A 155 -0.10 -15.51 3.57
N GLY A 156 0.77 -15.15 4.53
CA GLY A 156 0.72 -15.67 5.89
C GLY A 156 -0.30 -14.89 6.70
N PHE A 157 -1.20 -15.59 7.39
CA PHE A 157 -2.13 -14.97 8.36
C PHE A 157 -1.63 -15.30 9.76
N LEU A 158 -1.14 -14.29 10.47
CA LEU A 158 -0.48 -14.42 11.76
C LEU A 158 -1.35 -13.80 12.87
N ASP A 159 -1.19 -14.32 14.08
CA ASP A 159 -1.69 -13.64 15.28
C ASP A 159 -0.98 -12.29 15.44
N PRO A 160 -1.68 -11.15 15.47
CA PRO A 160 -1.05 -9.83 15.42
C PRO A 160 -0.26 -9.46 16.68
N LYS A 161 -0.42 -10.20 17.77
CA LYS A 161 0.28 -9.98 19.05
C LYS A 161 1.54 -10.83 19.19
N THR A 162 1.44 -12.09 18.77
CA THR A 162 2.52 -13.08 18.94
C THR A 162 3.32 -13.31 17.68
N MET A 163 2.82 -12.84 16.52
CA MET A 163 3.37 -13.07 15.18
C MET A 163 3.52 -14.56 14.82
N LYS A 164 2.75 -15.42 15.49
CA LYS A 164 2.69 -16.87 15.15
C LYS A 164 1.75 -17.08 13.97
N VAL A 165 2.18 -17.90 13.03
CA VAL A 165 1.37 -18.28 11.86
C VAL A 165 0.15 -19.07 12.33
N ILE A 166 -1.04 -18.64 11.90
CA ILE A 166 -2.33 -19.30 12.14
C ILE A 166 -2.78 -20.02 10.87
N ASP A 167 -2.59 -19.38 9.70
CA ASP A 167 -3.01 -19.93 8.42
C ASP A 167 -2.14 -19.38 7.29
N THR A 168 -2.17 -20.01 6.13
CA THR A 168 -1.46 -19.56 4.93
C THR A 168 -2.34 -19.74 3.70
N LEU A 169 -2.28 -18.78 2.76
CA LEU A 169 -2.96 -18.85 1.47
C LEU A 169 -1.92 -18.85 0.34
N ASN A 170 -1.84 -19.96 -0.40
CA ASN A 170 -1.04 -20.00 -1.62
C ASN A 170 -1.73 -19.19 -2.71
N VAL A 171 -0.97 -18.35 -3.42
CA VAL A 171 -1.49 -17.50 -4.48
C VAL A 171 -0.71 -17.72 -5.78
N ASP A 172 -1.41 -17.80 -6.92
CA ASP A 172 -0.76 -17.80 -8.23
C ASP A 172 -0.52 -16.34 -8.68
N CYS A 173 0.36 -15.69 -7.93
CA CYS A 173 0.63 -14.25 -8.01
C CYS A 173 2.14 -14.03 -7.85
N PRO A 174 2.96 -14.32 -8.88
CA PRO A 174 4.38 -13.98 -8.86
C PRO A 174 4.59 -12.50 -8.59
N GLY A 175 5.38 -12.18 -7.56
CA GLY A 175 5.52 -10.82 -7.07
C GLY A 175 4.23 -10.32 -6.40
N ILE A 176 3.61 -11.14 -5.54
CA ILE A 176 2.55 -10.62 -4.65
C ILE A 176 3.15 -9.53 -3.78
N ASP A 177 2.52 -8.34 -3.77
CA ASP A 177 3.16 -7.15 -3.25
C ASP A 177 2.19 -6.30 -2.42
N HIS A 178 1.71 -5.20 -2.97
CA HIS A 178 0.90 -4.24 -2.23
C HIS A 178 -0.60 -4.55 -2.32
N MET A 179 -1.35 -4.16 -1.26
CA MET A 179 -2.79 -4.38 -1.22
C MET A 179 -3.53 -3.26 -0.49
N ASP A 180 -4.82 -3.14 -0.79
CA ASP A 180 -5.78 -2.36 0.01
C ASP A 180 -7.12 -3.09 0.07
N PHE A 181 -7.99 -2.65 0.97
CA PHE A 181 -9.25 -3.30 1.29
C PHE A 181 -10.44 -2.52 0.75
N THR A 182 -11.52 -3.23 0.42
CA THR A 182 -12.81 -2.59 0.14
C THR A 182 -13.33 -1.85 1.38
N SER A 183 -14.18 -0.84 1.19
CA SER A 183 -14.74 -0.02 2.28
C SER A 183 -15.44 -0.82 3.37
N ASN A 184 -16.02 -1.97 3.02
CA ASN A 184 -16.64 -2.90 3.98
C ASN A 184 -15.64 -3.90 4.60
N GLY A 185 -14.35 -3.82 4.27
CA GLY A 185 -13.29 -4.71 4.77
C GLY A 185 -13.38 -6.17 4.32
N ARG A 186 -14.43 -6.54 3.56
CA ARG A 186 -14.69 -7.93 3.19
C ARG A 186 -13.69 -8.48 2.20
N TYR A 187 -13.24 -7.66 1.27
CA TYR A 187 -12.34 -8.07 0.21
C TYR A 187 -11.07 -7.23 0.21
N LEU A 188 -9.96 -7.83 -0.17
CA LEU A 188 -8.75 -7.13 -0.53
C LEU A 188 -8.44 -7.32 -2.01
N ILE A 189 -7.74 -6.34 -2.60
CA ILE A 189 -7.12 -6.44 -3.91
C ILE A 189 -5.63 -6.23 -3.71
N ALA A 190 -4.81 -7.18 -4.21
CA ALA A 190 -3.36 -7.12 -4.16
C ALA A 190 -2.75 -7.16 -5.55
N SER A 191 -1.62 -6.47 -5.73
CA SER A 191 -0.82 -6.50 -6.96
C SER A 191 0.00 -7.77 -7.06
N CYS A 192 0.24 -8.22 -8.30
CA CYS A 192 1.11 -9.31 -8.65
C CYS A 192 2.15 -8.76 -9.64
N GLU A 193 3.23 -8.21 -9.12
CA GLU A 193 4.21 -7.39 -9.82
C GLU A 193 4.74 -8.07 -11.10
N PHE A 194 5.17 -9.34 -10.99
CA PHE A 194 5.85 -10.03 -12.08
C PHE A 194 4.91 -10.78 -13.03
N SER A 195 3.60 -10.64 -12.86
CA SER A 195 2.60 -11.31 -13.72
C SER A 195 1.58 -10.38 -14.35
N ALA A 196 1.76 -9.05 -14.22
CA ALA A 196 0.91 -8.02 -14.79
C ALA A 196 -0.58 -8.22 -14.46
N GLN A 197 -0.90 -8.53 -13.19
CA GLN A 197 -2.27 -8.79 -12.75
C GLN A 197 -2.49 -8.30 -11.32
N VAL A 198 -3.72 -8.27 -10.90
CA VAL A 198 -4.12 -8.14 -9.50
C VAL A 198 -4.98 -9.33 -9.10
N ILE A 199 -4.94 -9.67 -7.82
CA ILE A 199 -5.73 -10.75 -7.21
C ILE A 199 -6.79 -10.16 -6.28
N LYS A 200 -7.98 -10.74 -6.25
CA LYS A 200 -9.04 -10.41 -5.29
C LYS A 200 -9.24 -11.57 -4.33
N ILE A 201 -9.25 -11.26 -3.03
CA ILE A 201 -9.35 -12.26 -1.95
C ILE A 201 -10.49 -11.87 -1.01
N ASP A 202 -11.29 -12.86 -0.60
CA ASP A 202 -12.22 -12.75 0.53
C ASP A 202 -11.42 -12.88 1.84
N VAL A 203 -11.45 -11.83 2.65
CA VAL A 203 -10.63 -11.73 3.87
C VAL A 203 -11.10 -12.70 4.95
N ALA A 204 -12.42 -12.84 5.15
CA ALA A 204 -12.98 -13.71 6.17
C ALA A 204 -12.79 -15.20 5.84
N GLU A 205 -12.99 -15.55 4.56
CA GLU A 205 -12.87 -16.92 4.07
C GLU A 205 -11.40 -17.28 3.74
N ARG A 206 -10.50 -16.28 3.65
CA ARG A 206 -9.12 -16.42 3.16
C ARG A 206 -9.09 -17.17 1.82
N LYS A 207 -9.95 -16.74 0.90
CA LYS A 207 -10.20 -17.44 -0.36
C LYS A 207 -9.98 -16.50 -1.56
N ILE A 208 -9.29 -17.01 -2.56
CA ILE A 208 -9.12 -16.33 -3.85
C ILE A 208 -10.46 -16.31 -4.59
N LEU A 209 -10.88 -15.12 -5.00
CA LEU A 209 -12.09 -14.91 -5.79
C LEU A 209 -11.80 -14.78 -7.29
N GLY A 210 -10.58 -14.36 -7.65
CA GLY A 210 -10.17 -14.27 -9.04
C GLY A 210 -8.93 -13.44 -9.26
N TYR A 211 -8.51 -13.40 -10.51
CA TYR A 211 -7.38 -12.62 -11.01
C TYR A 211 -7.85 -11.70 -12.13
N LEU A 212 -7.37 -10.46 -12.15
CA LEU A 212 -7.61 -9.51 -13.22
C LEU A 212 -6.28 -9.17 -13.89
N LYS A 213 -6.12 -9.58 -15.14
CA LYS A 213 -4.92 -9.32 -15.93
C LYS A 213 -4.97 -7.93 -16.54
N PHE A 214 -3.83 -7.25 -16.50
CA PHE A 214 -3.56 -6.05 -17.26
C PHE A 214 -2.86 -6.37 -18.59
N GLN A 215 -2.27 -5.38 -19.23
CA GLN A 215 -1.52 -5.62 -20.45
C GLN A 215 -0.23 -6.41 -20.19
N LYS A 216 0.17 -7.25 -21.15
CA LYS A 216 1.43 -8.00 -21.08
C LYS A 216 2.63 -7.06 -20.85
N GLY A 217 3.48 -7.41 -19.90
CA GLY A 217 4.66 -6.62 -19.52
C GLY A 217 4.36 -5.48 -18.55
N GLY A 218 3.13 -5.35 -18.06
CA GLY A 218 2.82 -4.50 -16.92
C GLY A 218 3.51 -4.99 -15.64
N MET A 219 3.69 -4.08 -14.69
CA MET A 219 4.33 -4.32 -13.40
C MET A 219 3.55 -3.54 -12.32
N PRO A 220 2.37 -4.06 -11.92
CA PRO A 220 1.54 -3.40 -10.92
C PRO A 220 2.24 -3.36 -9.56
N GLN A 221 2.17 -2.21 -8.91
CA GLN A 221 2.81 -1.86 -7.65
C GLN A 221 1.75 -1.53 -6.60
N ASP A 222 1.81 -0.33 -6.00
CA ASP A 222 0.89 0.07 -4.94
C ASP A 222 -0.58 0.05 -5.37
N VAL A 223 -1.44 -0.27 -4.42
CA VAL A 223 -2.89 -0.35 -4.58
C VAL A 223 -3.55 0.58 -3.56
N LYS A 224 -4.47 1.43 -4.01
CA LYS A 224 -5.17 2.37 -3.14
C LYS A 224 -6.65 2.47 -3.51
N THR A 225 -7.51 2.38 -2.50
CA THR A 225 -8.96 2.55 -2.66
C THR A 225 -9.34 4.01 -2.74
N SER A 226 -10.29 4.38 -3.60
CA SER A 226 -10.85 5.75 -3.64
C SER A 226 -11.62 6.07 -2.35
N PRO A 227 -11.74 7.35 -1.94
CA PRO A 227 -12.48 7.74 -0.73
C PRO A 227 -13.89 7.18 -0.68
N ASP A 228 -14.61 7.16 -1.79
CA ASP A 228 -15.97 6.61 -1.90
C ASP A 228 -16.02 5.07 -2.03
N GLY A 229 -14.88 4.40 -1.96
CA GLY A 229 -14.76 2.94 -2.05
C GLY A 229 -15.11 2.32 -3.40
N LYS A 230 -15.37 3.14 -4.45
CA LYS A 230 -15.88 2.62 -5.73
C LYS A 230 -14.80 2.23 -6.73
N VAL A 231 -13.55 2.67 -6.50
CA VAL A 231 -12.43 2.41 -7.41
C VAL A 231 -11.19 2.05 -6.62
N PHE A 232 -10.46 1.05 -7.10
CA PHE A 232 -9.08 0.83 -6.72
C PHE A 232 -8.17 1.42 -7.79
N TYR A 233 -7.26 2.27 -7.37
CA TYR A 233 -6.14 2.74 -8.16
C TYR A 233 -4.98 1.76 -7.99
N VAL A 234 -4.42 1.28 -9.08
CA VAL A 234 -3.29 0.35 -9.09
C VAL A 234 -2.17 1.00 -9.90
N ALA A 235 -1.11 1.40 -9.25
CA ALA A 235 0.08 1.91 -9.94
C ALA A 235 0.70 0.80 -10.78
N ASP A 236 1.16 1.11 -11.98
CA ASP A 236 1.86 0.17 -12.84
C ASP A 236 3.13 0.83 -13.37
N MET A 237 4.26 0.34 -12.87
CA MET A 237 5.58 0.91 -13.13
C MET A 237 5.97 0.81 -14.60
N MET A 238 5.67 -0.30 -15.26
CA MET A 238 6.02 -0.51 -16.67
C MET A 238 4.99 0.09 -17.62
N ALA A 239 3.72 0.25 -17.19
CA ALA A 239 2.70 0.96 -17.95
C ALA A 239 2.82 2.49 -17.82
N ASN A 240 3.60 3.00 -16.84
CA ASN A 240 3.80 4.43 -16.58
C ASN A 240 2.51 5.18 -16.21
N GLY A 241 1.70 4.58 -15.36
CA GLY A 241 0.43 5.17 -14.94
C GLY A 241 -0.32 4.31 -13.93
N ILE A 242 -1.59 4.59 -13.78
CA ILE A 242 -2.46 3.88 -12.84
C ILE A 242 -3.65 3.25 -13.58
N HIS A 243 -3.92 1.98 -13.26
CA HIS A 243 -5.15 1.31 -13.66
C HIS A 243 -6.27 1.66 -12.67
N LEU A 244 -7.49 1.77 -13.18
CA LEU A 244 -8.71 1.94 -12.40
C LEU A 244 -9.47 0.63 -12.43
N VAL A 245 -9.74 0.07 -11.24
CA VAL A 245 -10.43 -1.22 -11.08
C VAL A 245 -11.71 -1.02 -10.26
N GLU A 246 -12.84 -1.45 -10.81
CA GLU A 246 -14.11 -1.49 -10.09
C GLU A 246 -14.16 -2.77 -9.22
N PRO A 247 -14.27 -2.64 -7.86
CA PRO A 247 -14.04 -3.77 -6.96
C PRO A 247 -15.13 -4.85 -6.99
N ASN A 248 -16.41 -4.50 -7.25
CA ASN A 248 -17.50 -5.47 -7.15
C ASN A 248 -17.49 -6.45 -8.32
N ARG A 249 -17.42 -5.94 -9.54
CA ARG A 249 -17.30 -6.75 -10.76
C ARG A 249 -15.89 -7.27 -10.98
N PHE A 250 -14.93 -6.67 -10.29
CA PHE A 250 -13.50 -6.91 -10.42
C PHE A 250 -13.04 -6.76 -11.88
N THR A 251 -13.29 -5.58 -12.44
CA THR A 251 -12.99 -5.25 -13.82
C THR A 251 -12.20 -3.95 -13.94
N LYS A 252 -11.29 -3.89 -14.93
CA LYS A 252 -10.60 -2.65 -15.29
C LYS A 252 -11.59 -1.71 -15.99
N ILE A 253 -11.74 -0.50 -15.45
CA ILE A 253 -12.65 0.54 -15.97
C ILE A 253 -11.92 1.72 -16.60
N GLY A 254 -10.60 1.80 -16.48
CA GLY A 254 -9.82 2.88 -17.05
C GLY A 254 -8.33 2.74 -16.82
N PHE A 255 -7.60 3.72 -17.38
CA PHE A 255 -6.17 3.91 -17.18
C PHE A 255 -5.84 5.40 -17.29
N ILE A 256 -4.95 5.90 -16.41
CA ILE A 256 -4.47 7.28 -16.42
C ILE A 256 -2.95 7.24 -16.49
N ALA A 257 -2.37 7.77 -17.58
CA ALA A 257 -0.92 7.93 -17.67
C ALA A 257 -0.46 9.02 -16.71
N THR A 258 0.52 8.73 -15.86
CA THR A 258 1.01 9.66 -14.82
C THR A 258 2.45 10.11 -15.08
N GLY A 259 3.37 9.17 -15.17
CA GLY A 259 4.79 9.42 -15.41
C GLY A 259 5.56 8.11 -15.41
N LYS A 260 6.82 8.14 -15.88
CA LYS A 260 7.64 6.93 -15.95
C LYS A 260 7.83 6.31 -14.56
N GLY A 261 7.54 5.02 -14.46
CA GLY A 261 7.75 4.26 -13.23
C GLY A 261 6.78 4.61 -12.12
N ALA A 262 5.47 4.74 -12.41
CA ALA A 262 4.42 4.95 -11.40
C ALA A 262 4.49 3.88 -10.32
N HIS A 263 4.53 4.30 -9.02
CA HIS A 263 4.80 3.38 -7.92
C HIS A 263 3.91 3.59 -6.70
N GLY A 264 4.24 4.50 -5.78
CA GLY A 264 3.51 4.73 -4.53
C GLY A 264 2.29 5.64 -4.70
N LEU A 265 1.24 5.38 -3.94
CA LEU A 265 -0.06 6.05 -3.98
C LEU A 265 -0.46 6.56 -2.59
N TYR A 266 -0.65 7.88 -2.43
CA TYR A 266 -0.95 8.51 -1.14
C TYR A 266 -2.13 9.46 -1.27
N VAL A 267 -3.18 9.25 -0.47
CA VAL A 267 -4.33 10.16 -0.41
C VAL A 267 -3.99 11.36 0.46
N SER A 268 -4.37 12.57 0.03
CA SER A 268 -4.26 13.78 0.84
C SER A 268 -5.15 13.70 2.09
N ARG A 269 -4.78 14.44 3.16
CA ARG A 269 -5.53 14.41 4.42
C ARG A 269 -6.94 15.02 4.36
N ASP A 270 -7.31 15.63 3.26
CA ASP A 270 -8.69 16.10 2.97
C ASP A 270 -9.42 15.22 1.96
N SER A 271 -8.85 14.05 1.62
CA SER A 271 -9.39 13.06 0.67
C SER A 271 -9.66 13.61 -0.74
N LYS A 272 -9.02 14.75 -1.13
CA LYS A 272 -9.30 15.39 -2.43
C LYS A 272 -8.36 14.98 -3.53
N VAL A 273 -7.09 14.71 -3.21
CA VAL A 273 -6.09 14.36 -4.23
C VAL A 273 -5.34 13.08 -3.88
N LEU A 274 -4.86 12.42 -4.92
CA LEU A 274 -3.94 11.29 -4.85
C LEU A 274 -2.56 11.75 -5.35
N TYR A 275 -1.55 11.61 -4.49
CA TYR A 275 -0.15 11.77 -4.84
C TYR A 275 0.37 10.46 -5.42
N ILE A 276 0.96 10.49 -6.60
CA ILE A 276 1.47 9.32 -7.32
C ILE A 276 2.95 9.54 -7.58
N SER A 277 3.81 8.74 -6.93
CA SER A 277 5.26 8.80 -7.21
C SER A 277 5.57 8.18 -8.57
N ASN A 278 6.44 8.83 -9.35
CA ASN A 278 6.92 8.33 -10.64
C ASN A 278 8.43 8.10 -10.53
N ARG A 279 8.81 6.90 -10.09
CA ARG A 279 10.20 6.52 -9.74
C ARG A 279 11.17 6.71 -10.89
N GLY A 280 10.78 6.37 -12.12
CA GLY A 280 11.62 6.48 -13.30
C GLY A 280 11.66 7.88 -13.95
N GLU A 281 10.80 8.81 -13.51
CA GLU A 281 10.73 10.18 -14.02
C GLU A 281 11.31 11.21 -13.04
N GLY A 282 11.41 10.86 -11.75
CA GLY A 282 11.79 11.82 -10.70
C GLY A 282 10.70 12.87 -10.44
N SER A 283 9.45 12.45 -10.41
CA SER A 283 8.30 13.35 -10.22
C SER A 283 7.20 12.76 -9.34
N VAL A 284 6.28 13.61 -8.91
CA VAL A 284 5.02 13.24 -8.26
C VAL A 284 3.87 13.81 -9.09
N THR A 285 2.94 12.98 -9.52
CA THR A 285 1.72 13.40 -10.19
C THR A 285 0.60 13.59 -9.15
N ILE A 286 -0.16 14.66 -9.28
CA ILE A 286 -1.28 14.98 -8.41
C ILE A 286 -2.58 14.77 -9.20
N LEU A 287 -3.39 13.81 -8.73
CA LEU A 287 -4.67 13.45 -9.32
C LEU A 287 -5.81 13.95 -8.42
N ASP A 288 -6.72 14.72 -8.96
CA ASP A 288 -7.97 15.06 -8.30
C ASP A 288 -8.88 13.82 -8.25
N LEU A 289 -9.29 13.42 -7.05
CA LEU A 289 -10.02 12.16 -6.83
C LEU A 289 -11.49 12.22 -7.26
N ALA A 290 -12.10 13.42 -7.24
CA ALA A 290 -13.49 13.59 -7.65
C ALA A 290 -13.64 13.54 -9.17
N THR A 291 -12.75 14.22 -9.90
CA THR A 291 -12.81 14.33 -11.36
C THR A 291 -11.96 13.28 -12.07
N ARG A 292 -11.03 12.64 -11.34
CA ARG A 292 -10.02 11.71 -11.86
C ARG A 292 -9.15 12.33 -12.95
N LYS A 293 -8.84 13.63 -12.80
CA LYS A 293 -7.96 14.37 -13.71
C LYS A 293 -6.65 14.71 -13.02
N ILE A 294 -5.56 14.69 -13.77
CA ILE A 294 -4.28 15.22 -13.30
C ILE A 294 -4.43 16.74 -13.20
N VAL A 295 -4.13 17.28 -12.01
CA VAL A 295 -4.22 18.72 -11.74
C VAL A 295 -2.85 19.36 -11.58
N ASP A 296 -1.81 18.58 -11.27
CA ASP A 296 -0.44 19.08 -11.14
C ASP A 296 0.59 17.95 -11.30
N LYS A 297 1.86 18.32 -11.50
CA LYS A 297 3.01 17.39 -11.49
C LYS A 297 4.25 18.10 -10.93
N TRP A 298 4.73 17.63 -9.79
CA TRP A 298 5.93 18.16 -9.14
C TRP A 298 7.17 17.39 -9.59
N LYS A 299 8.22 18.11 -9.97
CA LYS A 299 9.50 17.51 -10.36
C LYS A 299 10.51 17.65 -9.24
N ILE A 300 11.35 16.63 -9.05
CA ILE A 300 12.50 16.72 -8.17
C ILE A 300 13.61 17.48 -8.88
N PRO A 301 14.05 18.65 -8.38
CA PRO A 301 15.16 19.39 -8.98
C PRO A 301 16.44 18.55 -9.02
N GLY A 302 17.05 18.45 -10.20
CA GLY A 302 18.21 17.60 -10.43
C GLY A 302 17.90 16.11 -10.64
N GLY A 303 16.61 15.74 -10.67
CA GLY A 303 16.16 14.35 -10.79
C GLY A 303 16.04 13.64 -9.45
N GLY A 304 15.65 12.37 -9.50
CA GLY A 304 15.46 11.52 -8.34
C GLY A 304 14.66 10.27 -8.66
N SER A 305 14.50 9.39 -7.68
CA SER A 305 13.76 8.14 -7.80
C SER A 305 12.72 7.99 -6.69
N PRO A 306 11.68 8.88 -6.65
CA PRO A 306 10.68 8.87 -5.59
C PRO A 306 9.91 7.55 -5.60
N ASP A 307 9.88 6.90 -4.46
CA ASP A 307 9.38 5.55 -4.29
C ASP A 307 8.24 5.52 -3.28
N MET A 308 8.39 4.78 -2.19
CA MET A 308 7.40 4.64 -1.14
C MET A 308 7.55 5.73 -0.07
N GLY A 309 6.43 6.07 0.60
CA GLY A 309 6.46 7.14 1.58
C GLY A 309 5.17 7.34 2.36
N GLY A 310 4.85 8.58 2.67
CA GLY A 310 3.64 8.94 3.40
C GLY A 310 3.46 10.44 3.58
N VAL A 311 2.23 10.82 3.94
CA VAL A 311 1.83 12.21 4.21
C VAL A 311 1.92 12.45 5.72
N SER A 312 2.44 13.60 6.16
CA SER A 312 2.48 13.99 7.57
C SER A 312 1.08 14.07 8.21
N ALA A 313 1.02 14.01 9.52
CA ALA A 313 -0.26 14.02 10.25
C ALA A 313 -1.08 15.30 10.00
N ASP A 314 -0.43 16.44 9.81
CA ASP A 314 -1.07 17.72 9.50
C ASP A 314 -1.39 17.91 8.01
N GLY A 315 -0.99 16.94 7.17
CA GLY A 315 -1.21 16.96 5.73
C GLY A 315 -0.28 17.86 4.94
N LYS A 316 0.69 18.55 5.58
CA LYS A 316 1.49 19.59 4.93
C LYS A 316 2.77 19.10 4.26
N GLN A 317 3.20 17.88 4.54
CA GLN A 317 4.41 17.31 3.98
C GLN A 317 4.15 15.95 3.36
N LEU A 318 4.66 15.73 2.15
CA LEU A 318 4.77 14.42 1.54
C LEU A 318 6.23 13.97 1.60
N TRP A 319 6.49 12.83 2.23
CA TRP A 319 7.79 12.22 2.39
C TRP A 319 7.93 11.02 1.47
N LEU A 320 8.97 10.96 0.66
CA LEU A 320 9.20 9.86 -0.28
C LEU A 320 10.64 9.37 -0.19
N ALA A 321 10.84 8.06 -0.17
CA ALA A 321 12.15 7.44 -0.31
C ALA A 321 12.68 7.64 -1.73
N GLY A 322 13.96 7.96 -1.87
CA GLY A 322 14.68 7.99 -3.13
C GLY A 322 15.44 6.68 -3.33
N ARG A 323 14.73 5.66 -3.84
CA ARG A 323 15.16 4.25 -3.90
C ARG A 323 16.58 4.04 -4.41
N TYR A 324 16.96 4.78 -5.45
CA TYR A 324 18.25 4.62 -6.12
C TYR A 324 19.25 5.70 -5.77
N ASP A 325 18.82 6.77 -5.09
CA ASP A 325 19.62 7.95 -4.79
C ASP A 325 20.14 7.98 -3.36
N SER A 326 19.64 7.08 -2.49
CA SER A 326 19.95 7.05 -1.05
C SER A 326 19.60 8.38 -0.36
N GLU A 327 18.47 8.94 -0.74
CA GLU A 327 17.93 10.20 -0.24
C GLU A 327 16.46 10.06 0.17
N ILE A 328 15.97 10.96 0.98
CA ILE A 328 14.56 11.19 1.23
C ILE A 328 14.18 12.54 0.65
N TYR A 329 13.05 12.59 -0.06
CA TYR A 329 12.46 13.82 -0.60
C TYR A 329 11.31 14.26 0.27
N VAL A 330 11.28 15.53 0.64
CA VAL A 330 10.20 16.14 1.42
C VAL A 330 9.58 17.26 0.59
N PHE A 331 8.31 17.13 0.27
CA PHE A 331 7.55 18.14 -0.47
C PHE A 331 6.56 18.88 0.44
N ASP A 332 6.39 20.18 0.22
CA ASP A 332 5.25 20.95 0.70
C ASP A 332 4.02 20.59 -0.14
N THR A 333 3.01 20.00 0.47
CA THR A 333 1.80 19.56 -0.23
C THR A 333 0.91 20.71 -0.71
N THR A 334 1.10 21.93 -0.17
CA THR A 334 0.28 23.09 -0.52
C THR A 334 0.67 23.72 -1.87
N ASN A 335 1.92 23.52 -2.29
CA ASN A 335 2.47 24.19 -3.49
C ASN A 335 3.44 23.33 -4.29
N GLY A 336 3.70 22.09 -3.87
CA GLY A 336 4.57 21.13 -4.55
C GLY A 336 6.07 21.44 -4.47
N LYS A 337 6.49 22.40 -3.63
CA LYS A 337 7.90 22.76 -3.49
C LYS A 337 8.66 21.65 -2.76
N LEU A 338 9.79 21.24 -3.32
CA LEU A 338 10.72 20.37 -2.61
C LEU A 338 11.36 21.16 -1.46
N LEU A 339 11.05 20.78 -0.22
CA LEU A 339 11.56 21.41 0.98
C LEU A 339 12.97 20.93 1.33
N LYS A 340 13.21 19.61 1.13
CA LYS A 340 14.47 19.01 1.54
C LYS A 340 14.79 17.75 0.74
N LYS A 341 16.07 17.51 0.49
CA LYS A 341 16.70 16.22 0.22
C LYS A 341 17.53 15.84 1.45
N ILE A 342 17.37 14.63 1.97
CA ILE A 342 18.05 14.17 3.19
C ILE A 342 18.79 12.88 2.83
N ALA A 343 20.11 12.90 2.92
CA ALA A 343 20.93 11.71 2.69
C ALA A 343 20.69 10.68 3.80
N VAL A 344 20.49 9.41 3.44
CA VAL A 344 20.23 8.27 4.32
C VAL A 344 21.06 7.06 3.90
N GLY A 345 20.83 5.90 4.52
CA GLY A 345 21.44 4.65 4.13
C GLY A 345 21.07 4.22 2.69
N LYS A 346 21.72 3.17 2.18
CA LYS A 346 21.55 2.72 0.79
C LYS A 346 20.21 1.99 0.57
N GLY A 347 19.54 2.35 -0.52
CA GLY A 347 18.30 1.72 -0.95
C GLY A 347 17.11 1.97 0.00
N PRO A 348 16.82 3.22 0.40
CA PRO A 348 15.63 3.50 1.20
C PRO A 348 14.37 3.06 0.45
N HIS A 349 13.38 2.48 1.17
CA HIS A 349 12.15 1.98 0.54
C HIS A 349 10.91 2.39 1.31
N GLY A 350 10.15 1.46 1.86
CA GLY A 350 8.88 1.69 2.52
C GLY A 350 9.00 2.46 3.84
N LEU A 351 9.34 3.74 3.78
CA LEU A 351 9.44 4.61 4.95
C LEU A 351 8.07 4.81 5.63
N CYS A 352 8.10 4.99 6.94
CA CYS A 352 6.91 5.26 7.75
C CYS A 352 6.99 6.64 8.37
N VAL A 353 6.11 7.54 7.95
CA VAL A 353 5.86 8.84 8.61
C VAL A 353 4.97 8.58 9.81
N TYR A 354 5.37 8.93 11.02
CA TYR A 354 4.64 8.56 12.23
C TYR A 354 4.73 9.64 13.32
N PRO A 355 3.67 9.88 14.18
CA PRO A 355 2.36 9.22 14.16
C PRO A 355 1.50 9.63 12.98
N GLN A 356 0.45 8.84 12.73
CA GLN A 356 -0.50 9.05 11.65
C GLN A 356 -1.91 9.27 12.20
N PRO A 357 -2.75 10.09 11.54
CA PRO A 357 -4.19 10.11 11.80
C PRO A 357 -4.82 8.74 11.55
N GLY A 358 -6.00 8.54 12.10
CA GLY A 358 -6.74 7.30 11.97
C GLY A 358 -7.04 6.65 13.31
N ARG A 359 -7.94 5.68 13.29
CA ARG A 359 -8.36 4.91 14.48
C ARG A 359 -7.60 3.58 14.57
N TYR A 360 -7.16 3.06 13.44
CA TYR A 360 -6.38 1.83 13.32
C TYR A 360 -5.60 1.82 12.01
N SER A 361 -4.54 1.03 11.99
CA SER A 361 -3.71 0.83 10.81
C SER A 361 -4.08 -0.47 10.11
N LEU A 362 -4.13 -0.42 8.78
CA LEU A 362 -4.19 -1.63 7.94
C LEU A 362 -2.79 -2.15 7.57
N GLY A 363 -1.76 -1.61 8.18
CA GLY A 363 -0.37 -1.94 7.88
C GLY A 363 0.21 -1.07 6.77
N HIS A 364 1.30 -1.55 6.14
CA HIS A 364 2.01 -0.81 5.11
C HIS A 364 2.30 0.66 5.50
N THR A 365 2.79 1.47 4.59
CA THR A 365 3.26 2.84 4.84
C THR A 365 2.19 3.92 4.62
N GLY A 366 0.97 3.77 5.08
CA GLY A 366 -0.02 4.84 4.91
C GLY A 366 -1.43 4.38 4.61
N VAL A 367 -1.76 3.20 5.07
CA VAL A 367 -3.11 2.66 4.99
C VAL A 367 -3.72 2.68 6.39
N PHE A 368 -4.41 3.78 6.70
CA PHE A 368 -5.11 3.98 7.96
C PHE A 368 -6.61 4.14 7.71
N ARG A 369 -7.42 3.97 8.75
CA ARG A 369 -8.88 4.17 8.73
C ARG A 369 -9.39 4.80 10.01
#